data_8ab0d69a4fb4a374f5db4307813a0ab6
#
_entry.id   8ab0d69a4fb4a374f5db4307813a0ab6
#
_cell.length_a   1.000
_cell.length_b   1.000
_cell.length_c   1.000
_cell.angle_alpha   90.00
_cell.angle_beta   90.00
_cell.angle_gamma   90.00
#
_symmetry.space_group_name_H-M   'P 1'
#
loop_
_entity.id
_entity.type
_entity.pdbx_description
1 polymer ?
#
loop_
_entity_poly.entity_id
_entity_poly.type
_entity_poly.pdbx_seq_one_letter_code
_entity_poly.pdbx_strand_id
1 'polypeptide(L)'
;MVAMLEEVNQYRIGEKLMSGIQENQGNPVVLKFEGLLRGWLVEEGGSRVDIDYQAIHLTGRVKVWLTRRGERKSVHLPREVSFAMHDIHGSQVDPHRGAWLWSHLWMEASDGVLHQECDCMREPVIGGDPVGDGDAAFELDQFPRDPQWVPEWMAVK
;
A
#
# COMPACT_ATOMS: atom_id res chain seq x y z
N MET A 1 -4.37 -19.33 2.36
CA MET A 1 -4.34 -19.27 2.69
C MET A 1 -4.46 -19.26 3.06
N VAL A 2 -4.55 -18.87 2.64
CA VAL A 2 -4.67 -18.64 3.00
C VAL A 2 -4.82 -18.50 3.38
N ALA A 3 -4.98 -18.28 3.10
CA ALA A 3 -5.21 -18.07 3.53
C ALA A 3 -5.13 -17.91 4.03
N MET A 4 -5.15 -17.84 3.91
CA MET A 4 -5.15 -17.59 4.43
C MET A 4 -5.05 -17.45 4.88
N LEU A 5 -5.22 -17.39 4.74
CA LEU A 5 -5.24 -17.17 5.26
C LEU A 5 -5.41 -16.95 5.59
N GLU A 6 -5.61 -16.75 5.34
CA GLU A 6 -5.87 -16.38 5.65
C GLU A 6 -5.92 -15.88 5.92
N GLU A 7 -6.10 -15.81 5.82
CA GLU A 7 -6.21 -15.23 6.04
C GLU A 7 -5.84 -14.64 6.33
N VAL A 8 -5.90 -14.74 6.37
CA VAL A 8 -5.61 -14.08 6.54
C VAL A 8 -5.45 -13.42 6.46
N ASN A 9 -5.79 -12.98 6.30
CA ASN A 9 -5.71 -12.24 6.14
C ASN A 9 -5.65 -11.39 6.28
N GLN A 10 -5.87 -10.85 6.35
CA GLN A 10 -5.92 -10.14 6.49
C GLN A 10 -6.19 -8.89 6.64
N TYR A 11 -6.85 -8.71 6.74
CA TYR A 11 -7.10 -7.48 7.20
C TYR A 11 -7.12 -7.36 8.60
N ARG A 12 -6.79 -6.70 9.39
CA ARG A 12 -6.76 -6.60 10.68
C ARG A 12 -7.06 -5.35 11.30
N ILE A 13 -7.76 -5.23 11.62
CA ILE A 13 -7.86 -4.40 12.00
C ILE A 13 -7.91 -4.18 12.99
N GLY A 14 -8.01 -4.11 13.30
CA GLY A 14 -7.99 -4.09 13.76
C GLY A 14 -8.22 -4.46 14.12
N GLU A 15 -8.45 -4.84 13.94
CA GLU A 15 -8.48 -5.32 13.65
C GLU A 15 -8.21 -5.51 13.12
N LYS A 16 -8.32 -5.53 13.01
CA LYS A 16 -8.10 -5.81 12.17
C LYS A 16 -7.50 -5.46 11.54
N LEU A 17 -6.87 -5.87 11.37
CA LEU A 17 -6.26 -5.60 10.43
C LEU A 17 -6.84 -5.35 9.50
N MET A 18 -7.12 -5.07 9.10
CA MET A 18 -7.31 -5.17 8.11
C MET A 18 -6.82 -5.03 7.45
N SER A 19 -6.60 -5.37 7.52
CA SER A 19 -6.02 -5.37 6.64
C SER A 19 -5.64 -6.30 6.34
N GLY A 20 -5.26 -6.63 6.52
CA GLY A 20 -4.95 -7.90 6.09
C GLY A 20 -4.21 -7.94 4.82
N ILE A 21 -3.88 -9.15 4.41
CA ILE A 21 -3.21 -9.36 3.15
C ILE A 21 -4.20 -9.15 2.03
N GLN A 22 -3.83 -8.32 1.05
CA GLN A 22 -4.70 -8.05 -0.09
C GLN A 22 -4.69 -9.21 -1.06
N GLU A 23 -5.88 -9.57 -1.50
CA GLU A 23 -6.07 -10.54 -2.56
C GLU A 23 -6.02 -9.79 -3.89
N ASN A 24 -4.99 -10.03 -4.67
CA ASN A 24 -4.78 -9.30 -5.92
C ASN A 24 -4.84 -10.17 -7.17
N GLN A 25 -5.28 -11.41 -7.04
CA GLN A 25 -5.42 -12.29 -8.20
C GLN A 25 -6.37 -11.65 -9.20
N GLY A 26 -5.89 -11.52 -10.42
CA GLY A 26 -6.70 -10.96 -11.48
C GLY A 26 -6.74 -9.44 -11.53
N ASN A 27 -6.05 -8.74 -10.62
CA ASN A 27 -5.94 -7.28 -10.71
C ASN A 27 -4.80 -6.93 -11.66
N PRO A 28 -5.11 -6.49 -12.91
CA PRO A 28 -4.06 -6.25 -13.90
C PRO A 28 -3.10 -5.14 -13.51
N VAL A 29 -3.56 -4.15 -12.73
CA VAL A 29 -2.71 -3.05 -12.28
C VAL A 29 -1.64 -3.58 -11.32
N VAL A 30 -2.05 -4.43 -10.39
CA VAL A 30 -1.12 -5.02 -9.43
C VAL A 30 -0.17 -5.99 -10.10
N LEU A 31 -0.68 -6.81 -11.03
CA LEU A 31 0.16 -7.77 -11.76
C LEU A 31 1.21 -7.07 -12.60
N LYS A 32 0.87 -5.94 -13.20
CA LYS A 32 1.83 -5.15 -13.98
C LYS A 32 2.94 -4.64 -13.08
N PHE A 33 2.59 -4.08 -11.94
CA PHE A 33 3.57 -3.59 -10.98
C PHE A 33 4.46 -4.73 -10.48
N GLU A 34 3.86 -5.86 -10.14
CA GLU A 34 4.60 -7.03 -9.66
C GLU A 34 5.67 -7.45 -10.67
N GLY A 35 5.29 -7.52 -11.95
CA GLY A 35 6.23 -7.90 -13.00
C GLY A 35 7.39 -6.91 -13.15
N LEU A 36 7.07 -5.62 -13.12
CA LEU A 36 8.09 -4.56 -13.25
C LEU A 36 9.02 -4.56 -12.03
N LEU A 37 8.46 -4.73 -10.85
CA LEU A 37 9.25 -4.76 -9.61
C LEU A 37 10.18 -5.96 -9.60
N ARG A 38 9.69 -7.12 -10.04
CA ARG A 38 10.50 -8.34 -10.10
C ARG A 38 11.69 -8.15 -11.05
N GLY A 39 11.44 -7.60 -12.23
CA GLY A 39 12.50 -7.34 -13.18
C GLY A 39 13.55 -6.40 -12.63
N TRP A 40 13.11 -5.32 -11.99
CA TRP A 40 14.02 -4.36 -11.39
C TRP A 40 14.84 -4.97 -10.26
N LEU A 41 14.18 -5.76 -9.39
CA LEU A 41 14.87 -6.41 -8.27
C LEU A 41 15.98 -7.33 -8.75
N VAL A 42 15.72 -8.11 -9.79
CA VAL A 42 16.72 -8.99 -10.40
C VAL A 42 17.86 -8.14 -11.00
N GLU A 43 17.52 -7.10 -11.72
CA GLU A 43 18.49 -6.23 -12.37
C GLU A 43 19.44 -5.58 -11.39
N GLU A 44 18.90 -5.20 -10.22
CA GLU A 44 19.68 -4.58 -9.15
C GLU A 44 20.47 -5.58 -8.31
N GLY A 45 20.25 -6.86 -8.52
CA GLY A 45 20.92 -7.89 -7.73
C GLY A 45 20.48 -7.90 -6.27
N GLY A 46 19.26 -7.43 -5.99
CA GLY A 46 18.74 -7.38 -4.64
C GLY A 46 18.13 -8.68 -4.20
N SER A 47 18.16 -8.94 -2.89
CA SER A 47 17.50 -10.11 -2.31
C SER A 47 16.08 -9.78 -1.85
N ARG A 48 15.81 -8.51 -1.54
CA ARG A 48 14.50 -8.08 -1.06
C ARG A 48 14.30 -6.60 -1.30
N VAL A 49 13.08 -6.21 -1.59
CA VAL A 49 12.68 -4.80 -1.63
C VAL A 49 11.50 -4.61 -0.70
N ASP A 50 11.51 -3.51 0.04
CA ASP A 50 10.41 -3.10 0.93
C ASP A 50 9.98 -1.71 0.55
N ILE A 51 8.67 -1.48 0.50
CA ILE A 51 8.09 -0.20 0.14
C ILE A 51 7.04 0.19 1.17
N ASP A 52 7.21 1.38 1.77
CA ASP A 52 6.18 1.99 2.60
C ASP A 52 5.52 3.08 1.77
N TYR A 53 4.22 2.96 1.59
CA TYR A 53 3.46 3.89 0.77
C TYR A 53 2.30 4.43 1.59
N GLN A 54 2.25 5.75 1.73
CA GLN A 54 1.13 6.43 2.37
C GLN A 54 0.47 7.31 1.33
N ALA A 55 -0.86 7.38 1.35
CA ALA A 55 -1.59 8.18 0.38
C ALA A 55 -2.89 8.69 0.99
N ILE A 56 -3.20 9.95 0.70
CA ILE A 56 -4.50 10.52 0.98
C ILE A 56 -4.76 11.64 -0.03
N HIS A 57 -5.93 11.63 -0.64
CA HIS A 57 -6.32 12.60 -1.67
C HIS A 57 -5.26 12.61 -2.79
N LEU A 58 -4.65 13.75 -3.07
CA LEU A 58 -3.62 13.86 -4.12
C LEU A 58 -2.21 13.81 -3.54
N THR A 59 -2.08 13.53 -2.24
CA THR A 59 -0.80 13.57 -1.54
C THR A 59 -0.33 12.16 -1.24
N GLY A 60 0.96 11.92 -1.40
CA GLY A 60 1.52 10.62 -1.09
C GLY A 60 2.95 10.72 -0.62
N ARG A 61 3.41 9.68 0.06
CA ARG A 61 4.80 9.55 0.48
C ARG A 61 5.21 8.10 0.31
N VAL A 62 6.35 7.91 -0.34
CA VAL A 62 6.88 6.58 -0.61
C VAL A 62 8.30 6.49 -0.11
N LYS A 63 8.60 5.42 0.60
CA LYS A 63 9.97 5.08 1.00
C LYS A 63 10.25 3.68 0.50
N VAL A 64 11.41 3.51 -0.13
CA VAL A 64 11.82 2.22 -0.71
C VAL A 64 13.18 1.84 -0.15
N TRP A 65 13.30 0.60 0.28
CA TRP A 65 14.57 0.04 0.75
C TRP A 65 14.89 -1.22 -0.06
N LEU A 66 16.13 -1.28 -0.51
CA LEU A 66 16.64 -2.44 -1.23
C LEU A 66 17.66 -3.14 -0.34
N THR A 67 17.53 -4.45 -0.19
CA THR A 67 18.47 -5.26 0.56
C THR A 67 19.34 -6.03 -0.42
N ARG A 68 20.66 -5.85 -0.31
CA ARG A 68 21.67 -6.59 -1.08
C ARG A 68 22.71 -7.11 -0.09
N ARG A 69 23.01 -8.40 -0.19
CA ARG A 69 24.05 -8.99 0.65
C ARG A 69 23.87 -8.68 2.13
N GLY A 70 22.62 -8.69 2.58
CA GLY A 70 22.28 -8.40 3.97
C GLY A 70 22.28 -6.93 4.33
N GLU A 71 22.63 -6.03 3.44
CA GLU A 71 22.64 -4.59 3.69
C GLU A 71 21.42 -3.92 3.09
N ARG A 72 20.70 -3.16 3.91
CA ARG A 72 19.47 -2.47 3.51
C ARG A 72 19.78 -1.00 3.27
N LYS A 73 19.44 -0.49 2.10
CA LYS A 73 19.66 0.91 1.73
C LYS A 73 18.39 1.54 1.17
N SER A 74 18.23 2.83 1.45
CA SER A 74 17.15 3.62 0.86
C SER A 74 17.49 3.88 -0.60
N VAL A 75 16.52 3.64 -1.49
CA VAL A 75 16.71 3.79 -2.94
C VAL A 75 15.46 4.43 -3.54
N HIS A 76 15.55 4.75 -4.83
CA HIS A 76 14.41 5.24 -5.61
C HIS A 76 14.09 4.23 -6.69
N LEU A 77 12.81 4.00 -6.91
CA LEU A 77 12.36 3.15 -8.01
C LEU A 77 12.50 3.89 -9.34
N PRO A 78 12.77 3.17 -10.44
CA PRO A 78 12.73 3.77 -11.77
C PRO A 78 11.34 4.35 -12.04
N ARG A 79 11.27 5.35 -12.92
CA ARG A 79 10.01 6.05 -13.22
C ARG A 79 8.90 5.07 -13.60
N GLU A 80 9.17 4.11 -14.46
CA GLU A 80 8.17 3.17 -14.94
C GLU A 80 7.59 2.34 -13.82
N VAL A 81 8.46 1.86 -12.92
CA VAL A 81 8.03 1.06 -11.77
C VAL A 81 7.22 1.93 -10.82
N SER A 82 7.68 3.16 -10.58
CA SER A 82 7.01 4.10 -9.71
C SER A 82 5.61 4.45 -10.20
N PHE A 83 5.45 4.70 -11.51
CA PHE A 83 4.14 4.99 -12.09
C PHE A 83 3.18 3.82 -11.92
N ALA A 84 3.65 2.61 -12.19
CA ALA A 84 2.82 1.42 -12.01
C ALA A 84 2.40 1.26 -10.54
N MET A 85 3.29 1.58 -9.61
CA MET A 85 2.99 1.54 -8.18
C MET A 85 1.89 2.54 -7.81
N HIS A 86 1.96 3.76 -8.33
CA HIS A 86 0.96 4.78 -8.02
C HIS A 86 -0.43 4.40 -8.51
N ASP A 87 -0.52 3.61 -9.57
CA ASP A 87 -1.82 3.15 -10.07
C ASP A 87 -2.50 2.15 -9.15
N ILE A 88 -1.75 1.51 -8.26
CA ILE A 88 -2.30 0.48 -7.37
C ILE A 88 -3.36 1.05 -6.42
N HIS A 89 -3.08 2.22 -5.86
CA HIS A 89 -3.96 2.82 -4.86
C HIS A 89 -5.41 2.90 -5.35
N GLY A 90 -5.62 3.47 -6.52
CA GLY A 90 -6.97 3.59 -7.08
C GLY A 90 -7.57 2.26 -7.53
N SER A 91 -6.74 1.26 -7.79
CA SER A 91 -7.22 -0.05 -8.24
C SER A 91 -7.68 -0.94 -7.10
N GLN A 92 -7.39 -0.56 -5.86
CA GLN A 92 -7.67 -1.38 -4.68
C GLN A 92 -8.68 -0.72 -3.73
N VAL A 93 -9.60 0.06 -4.28
CA VAL A 93 -10.62 0.71 -3.47
C VAL A 93 -11.69 -0.31 -3.08
N ASP A 94 -12.03 -0.33 -1.79
CA ASP A 94 -13.07 -1.18 -1.25
C ASP A 94 -14.36 -0.36 -1.12
N PRO A 95 -15.52 -0.85 -1.58
CA PRO A 95 -16.76 -0.08 -1.55
C PRO A 95 -17.26 0.26 -0.15
N HIS A 96 -16.77 -0.44 0.89
CA HIS A 96 -17.18 -0.21 2.27
C HIS A 96 -16.12 0.50 3.09
N ARG A 97 -14.84 0.17 2.83
CA ARG A 97 -13.72 0.70 3.61
C ARG A 97 -12.97 1.84 2.93
N GLY A 98 -13.28 2.12 1.67
CA GLY A 98 -12.60 3.14 0.91
C GLY A 98 -11.23 2.68 0.41
N ALA A 99 -10.35 3.64 0.18
CA ALA A 99 -8.98 3.35 -0.24
C ALA A 99 -8.08 3.21 0.99
N TRP A 100 -7.05 2.38 0.88
CA TRP A 100 -6.09 2.30 1.98
C TRP A 100 -5.28 3.60 2.07
N LEU A 101 -4.80 3.90 3.28
CA LEU A 101 -4.03 5.10 3.58
C LEU A 101 -2.55 4.76 3.82
N TRP A 102 -2.30 3.53 4.24
CA TRP A 102 -0.95 2.98 4.38
C TRP A 102 -0.91 1.64 3.67
N SER A 103 0.20 1.38 3.00
CA SER A 103 0.44 0.09 2.38
C SER A 103 1.92 -0.25 2.53
N HIS A 104 2.19 -1.44 3.02
CA HIS A 104 3.53 -2.00 3.02
C HIS A 104 3.58 -3.07 1.95
N LEU A 105 4.44 -2.87 0.96
CA LEU A 105 4.61 -3.84 -0.11
C LEU A 105 6.03 -4.39 -0.02
N TRP A 106 6.19 -5.68 -0.28
CA TRP A 106 7.54 -6.24 -0.29
C TRP A 106 7.60 -7.42 -1.25
N MET A 107 8.83 -7.71 -1.67
CA MET A 107 9.09 -8.83 -2.55
C MET A 107 10.47 -9.39 -2.22
N GLU A 108 10.56 -10.71 -2.15
CA GLU A 108 11.86 -11.38 -2.04
C GLU A 108 12.22 -11.96 -3.39
N ALA A 109 13.49 -11.83 -3.77
CA ALA A 109 13.95 -12.34 -5.06
C ALA A 109 13.76 -13.85 -5.18
N SER A 110 13.76 -14.56 -4.04
CA SER A 110 13.64 -16.01 -4.02
C SER A 110 12.30 -16.51 -4.58
N ASP A 111 11.21 -15.74 -4.42
CA ASP A 111 9.92 -16.15 -4.96
C ASP A 111 9.36 -15.17 -6.00
N GLY A 112 9.83 -13.93 -6.02
CA GLY A 112 9.37 -12.92 -6.97
C GLY A 112 7.91 -12.57 -6.86
N VAL A 113 7.30 -12.83 -5.70
CA VAL A 113 5.88 -12.58 -5.47
C VAL A 113 5.71 -11.28 -4.69
N LEU A 114 4.77 -10.47 -5.12
CA LEU A 114 4.44 -9.23 -4.41
C LEU A 114 3.57 -9.56 -3.20
N HIS A 115 4.01 -9.10 -2.04
CA HIS A 115 3.24 -9.19 -0.80
C HIS A 115 2.80 -7.79 -0.41
N GLN A 116 1.64 -7.68 0.22
CA GLN A 116 1.09 -6.39 0.57
C GLN A 116 0.22 -6.47 1.82
N GLU A 117 0.42 -5.51 2.72
CA GLU A 117 -0.44 -5.29 3.88
C GLU A 117 -0.94 -3.85 3.81
N CYS A 118 -2.23 -3.64 4.04
CA CYS A 118 -2.84 -2.34 3.94
C CYS A 118 -3.54 -1.94 5.22
N ASP A 119 -3.61 -0.63 5.47
CA ASP A 119 -4.33 -0.07 6.60
C ASP A 119 -5.16 1.11 6.08
N CYS A 120 -6.47 1.03 6.22
CA CYS A 120 -7.37 2.07 5.76
C CYS A 120 -7.86 2.99 6.88
N MET A 121 -7.35 2.82 8.11
CA MET A 121 -7.81 3.59 9.27
C MET A 121 -6.73 4.49 9.87
N ARG A 122 -5.46 4.15 9.66
CA ARG A 122 -4.36 4.88 10.28
C ARG A 122 -4.10 6.20 9.58
N GLU A 123 -4.00 7.27 10.35
CA GLU A 123 -3.72 8.59 9.80
C GLU A 123 -2.34 8.62 9.15
N PRO A 124 -2.24 9.05 7.86
CA PRO A 124 -0.95 9.19 7.22
C PRO A 124 -0.12 10.30 7.86
N VAL A 125 1.20 10.13 7.82
CA VAL A 125 2.14 11.14 8.27
C VAL A 125 2.96 11.57 7.06
N ILE A 126 2.46 12.58 6.37
CA ILE A 126 3.07 13.08 5.14
C ILE A 126 3.55 14.50 5.43
N GLY A 127 4.86 14.72 5.29
CA GLY A 127 5.43 16.03 5.55
C GLY A 127 5.53 16.40 7.02
N GLY A 128 5.20 15.48 7.93
CA GLY A 128 5.34 15.70 9.37
C GLY A 128 4.17 16.40 10.03
N ASP A 129 3.19 16.85 9.24
CA ASP A 129 2.01 17.54 9.76
C ASP A 129 0.80 16.61 9.80
N PRO A 130 -0.18 16.88 10.67
CA PRO A 130 -1.44 16.14 10.64
C PRO A 130 -2.15 16.36 9.30
N VAL A 131 -3.02 15.41 8.95
CA VAL A 131 -3.82 15.53 7.74
C VAL A 131 -4.77 16.72 7.88
N GLY A 132 -4.83 17.58 6.86
CA GLY A 132 -5.76 18.69 6.85
C GLY A 132 -7.20 18.23 6.66
N ASP A 133 -8.15 18.99 7.22
CA ASP A 133 -9.57 18.67 7.10
C ASP A 133 -10.00 18.59 5.63
N GLY A 134 -9.42 19.44 4.78
CA GLY A 134 -9.75 19.42 3.35
C GLY A 134 -9.34 18.12 2.67
N ASP A 135 -8.16 17.60 2.98
CA ASP A 135 -7.69 16.35 2.40
C ASP A 135 -8.55 15.19 2.85
N ALA A 136 -8.93 15.16 4.13
CA ALA A 136 -9.79 14.11 4.66
C ALA A 136 -11.17 14.15 3.99
N ALA A 137 -11.73 15.34 3.82
CA ALA A 137 -13.02 15.50 3.19
C ALA A 137 -13.01 15.06 1.72
N PHE A 138 -11.96 15.42 0.98
CA PHE A 138 -11.81 15.01 -0.42
C PHE A 138 -11.65 13.49 -0.54
N GLU A 139 -10.89 12.90 0.38
CA GLU A 139 -10.71 11.45 0.37
C GLU A 139 -12.04 10.74 0.56
N LEU A 140 -12.86 11.18 1.53
CA LEU A 140 -14.16 10.59 1.78
C LEU A 140 -15.15 10.83 0.62
N ASP A 141 -15.04 11.96 -0.04
CA ASP A 141 -15.88 12.26 -1.20
C ASP A 141 -15.53 11.36 -2.38
N GLN A 142 -14.25 11.16 -2.62
CA GLN A 142 -13.77 10.36 -3.74
C GLN A 142 -13.92 8.86 -3.50
N PHE A 143 -13.65 8.43 -2.27
CA PHE A 143 -13.70 7.01 -1.88
C PHE A 143 -14.58 6.88 -0.64
N PRO A 144 -15.91 6.88 -0.81
CA PRO A 144 -16.84 6.81 0.32
C PRO A 144 -16.62 5.57 1.18
N ARG A 145 -16.91 5.70 2.47
CA ARG A 145 -16.76 4.65 3.46
C ARG A 145 -18.05 4.47 4.25
N ASP A 146 -18.29 3.23 4.69
CA ASP A 146 -19.35 2.99 5.66
C ASP A 146 -18.95 3.68 6.97
N PRO A 147 -19.91 4.12 7.79
CA PRO A 147 -19.61 4.89 9.00
C PRO A 147 -18.58 4.24 9.92
N GLN A 148 -18.64 2.91 10.10
CA GLN A 148 -17.68 2.21 10.96
C GLN A 148 -16.25 2.24 10.43
N TRP A 149 -16.07 2.61 9.17
CA TRP A 149 -14.76 2.69 8.54
C TRP A 149 -14.25 4.11 8.40
N VAL A 150 -14.94 5.09 9.02
CA VAL A 150 -14.48 6.48 9.06
C VAL A 150 -13.76 6.68 10.39
N PRO A 151 -12.42 6.78 10.40
CA PRO A 151 -11.70 7.00 11.66
C PRO A 151 -11.99 8.40 12.20
N GLU A 152 -11.82 8.55 13.50
CA GLU A 152 -12.12 9.81 14.19
C GLU A 152 -11.37 11.00 13.58
N TRP A 153 -10.09 10.81 13.26
CA TRP A 153 -9.29 11.89 12.69
C TRP A 153 -9.78 12.35 11.31
N MET A 154 -10.58 11.53 10.64
CA MET A 154 -11.12 11.81 9.31
C MET A 154 -12.48 12.48 9.36
N ALA A 155 -13.12 12.44 10.49
CA ALA A 155 -14.46 13.02 10.64
C ALA A 155 -14.40 14.53 10.51
N VAL A 156 -15.26 15.09 9.69
CA VAL A 156 -15.35 16.54 9.50
C VAL A 156 -16.11 17.13 10.69
N LYS A 157 -15.56 18.19 11.25
CA LYS A 157 -16.16 18.85 12.42
C LYS A 157 -16.91 20.08 12.05
#